data_ca20c702820db11145c3a9659ebbcc2d
#
_entry.id   ca20c702820db11145c3a9659ebbcc2d
#
_cell.length_a   1.000
_cell.length_b   1.000
_cell.length_c   1.000
_cell.angle_alpha   90.00
_cell.angle_beta   90.00
_cell.angle_gamma   90.00
#
_symmetry.space_group_name_H-M   'P 1'
#
loop_
_entity.id
_entity.type
_entity.pdbx_description
1 polymer ?
#
loop_
_entity_poly.entity_id
_entity_poly.type
_entity_poly.pdbx_seq_one_letter_code
_entity_poly.pdbx_strand_id
1 'polypeptide(L)'
;DVYKRQLHYYEDIEYSKPDGNLQKAVTSLLGIRNYSIVSTDAVYRQTLCKEQLWRDKGAVGVDMETSAIFSVSKYLGLKAVAMLMVSDIHPIDSNSAKWEWKMTNEMRYNLVDQAVAFAKAINNTK
;
A
#
# COMPACT_ATOMS: atom_id res chain seq x y z
N ASP A 1 -21.19 -13.54 -6.73
CA ASP A 1 -21.98 -12.29 -6.71
C ASP A 1 -21.95 -11.50 -5.40
N VAL A 2 -21.33 -12.05 -4.36
CA VAL A 2 -21.04 -11.33 -3.12
C VAL A 2 -20.03 -10.20 -3.38
N TYR A 3 -19.16 -10.34 -4.35
CA TYR A 3 -18.18 -9.32 -4.76
C TYR A 3 -18.81 -8.04 -5.33
N LYS A 4 -19.89 -8.16 -6.11
CA LYS A 4 -20.56 -6.98 -6.66
C LYS A 4 -21.33 -6.18 -5.60
N ARG A 5 -21.80 -6.82 -4.51
CA ARG A 5 -22.50 -6.11 -3.43
C ARG A 5 -21.58 -5.33 -2.50
N GLN A 6 -20.35 -5.76 -2.30
CA GLN A 6 -19.34 -4.98 -1.57
C GLN A 6 -18.82 -3.80 -2.39
N LEU A 7 -18.85 -3.89 -3.73
CA LEU A 7 -18.44 -2.82 -4.63
C LEU A 7 -19.44 -1.67 -4.74
N HIS A 8 -20.69 -1.81 -4.26
CA HIS A 8 -21.68 -0.73 -4.32
C HIS A 8 -21.37 0.47 -3.42
N TYR A 9 -20.46 0.34 -2.45
CA TYR A 9 -19.94 1.46 -1.68
C TYR A 9 -18.71 2.11 -2.33
N TYR A 10 -18.12 1.42 -3.26
CA TYR A 10 -16.99 1.90 -4.05
C TYR A 10 -17.52 2.01 -5.47
N GLU A 11 -17.71 3.21 -5.96
CA GLU A 11 -17.88 3.43 -7.40
C GLU A 11 -16.91 2.51 -8.14
N ASP A 12 -17.13 2.18 -9.41
CA ASP A 12 -16.25 1.35 -10.25
C ASP A 12 -14.85 1.96 -10.34
N ILE A 13 -14.14 1.94 -9.20
CA ILE A 13 -12.78 2.45 -9.07
C ILE A 13 -11.84 1.30 -9.41
N GLU A 14 -11.30 1.31 -10.61
CA GLU A 14 -10.27 0.35 -11.00
C GLU A 14 -9.01 0.48 -10.11
N TYR A 15 -8.71 1.70 -9.66
CA TYR A 15 -7.56 2.01 -8.79
C TYR A 15 -7.94 2.99 -7.69
N SER A 16 -7.74 2.59 -6.45
CA SER A 16 -7.75 3.50 -5.30
C SER A 16 -6.46 4.35 -5.30
N LYS A 17 -6.60 5.65 -5.01
CA LYS A 17 -5.46 6.58 -5.05
C LYS A 17 -5.35 7.35 -3.74
N PRO A 18 -4.12 7.65 -3.28
CA PRO A 18 -3.89 8.56 -2.16
C PRO A 18 -4.28 10.00 -2.53
N ASP A 19 -4.36 10.87 -1.52
CA ASP A 19 -4.40 12.31 -1.76
C ASP A 19 -3.09 12.78 -2.42
N GLY A 20 -3.20 13.42 -3.58
CA GLY A 20 -2.04 13.78 -4.39
C GLY A 20 -1.13 14.82 -3.74
N ASN A 21 -1.66 15.70 -2.89
CA ASN A 21 -0.86 16.71 -2.18
C ASN A 21 -0.08 16.05 -1.03
N LEU A 22 -0.73 15.19 -0.24
CA LEU A 22 -0.05 14.42 0.80
C LEU A 22 1.01 13.49 0.21
N GLN A 23 0.73 12.84 -0.93
CA GLN A 23 1.69 11.98 -1.60
C GLN A 23 2.94 12.74 -2.04
N LYS A 24 2.78 13.92 -2.66
CA LYS A 24 3.89 14.80 -3.03
C LYS A 24 4.68 15.27 -1.80
N ALA A 25 3.99 15.65 -0.74
CA ALA A 25 4.63 16.10 0.50
C ALA A 25 5.48 14.98 1.14
N VAL A 26 4.95 13.75 1.22
CA VAL A 26 5.70 12.59 1.74
C VAL A 26 6.94 12.31 0.90
N THR A 27 6.79 12.25 -0.43
CA THR A 27 7.92 11.95 -1.31
C THR A 27 9.01 13.02 -1.27
N SER A 28 8.62 14.29 -1.20
CA SER A 28 9.59 15.40 -1.09
C SER A 28 10.30 15.41 0.26
N LEU A 29 9.55 15.21 1.35
CA LEU A 29 10.12 15.29 2.70
C LEU A 29 11.05 14.13 3.04
N LEU A 30 10.65 12.92 2.64
CA LEU A 30 11.35 11.70 3.02
C LEU A 30 12.28 11.16 1.92
N GLY A 31 12.28 11.75 0.72
CA GLY A 31 13.09 11.30 -0.41
C GLY A 31 12.73 9.91 -0.94
N ILE A 32 11.52 9.43 -0.64
CA ILE A 32 11.05 8.10 -1.05
C ILE A 32 10.30 8.15 -2.38
N ARG A 33 10.24 7.00 -3.06
CA ARG A 33 9.53 6.89 -4.33
C ARG A 33 8.11 6.37 -4.14
N ASN A 34 7.24 6.73 -5.08
CA ASN A 34 5.90 6.17 -5.18
C ASN A 34 5.94 4.87 -5.98
N TYR A 35 5.17 3.90 -5.50
CA TYR A 35 5.00 2.62 -6.16
C TYR A 35 3.53 2.21 -6.15
N SER A 36 3.15 1.39 -7.13
CA SER A 36 1.85 0.73 -7.15
C SER A 36 1.92 -0.57 -6.35
N ILE A 37 0.87 -0.85 -5.61
CA ILE A 37 0.70 -2.10 -4.86
C ILE A 37 -0.67 -2.68 -5.16
N VAL A 38 -0.87 -3.94 -4.81
CA VAL A 38 -2.17 -4.61 -4.82
C VAL A 38 -2.66 -4.80 -3.40
N SER A 39 -3.90 -4.43 -3.12
CA SER A 39 -4.57 -4.86 -1.89
C SER A 39 -5.43 -6.07 -2.18
N THR A 40 -5.21 -7.16 -1.46
CA THR A 40 -6.00 -8.40 -1.55
C THR A 40 -6.79 -8.63 -0.26
N ASP A 41 -7.96 -9.21 -0.39
CA ASP A 41 -8.83 -9.53 0.75
C ASP A 41 -8.49 -10.87 1.44
N ALA A 42 -7.62 -11.66 0.83
CA ALA A 42 -7.30 -12.98 1.34
C ALA A 42 -5.93 -13.47 0.86
N VAL A 43 -5.03 -13.72 1.80
CA VAL A 43 -3.67 -14.17 1.52
C VAL A 43 -3.63 -15.50 0.73
N TYR A 44 -4.56 -16.42 1.00
CA TYR A 44 -4.63 -17.70 0.28
C TYR A 44 -5.05 -17.56 -1.20
N ARG A 45 -5.51 -16.38 -1.61
CA ARG A 45 -5.80 -16.06 -3.02
C ARG A 45 -4.60 -15.49 -3.77
N GLN A 46 -3.50 -15.23 -3.06
CA GLN A 46 -2.23 -14.76 -3.60
C GLN A 46 -1.45 -15.96 -4.16
N THR A 47 -1.70 -16.29 -5.41
CA THR A 47 -1.02 -17.37 -6.14
C THR A 47 0.10 -16.82 -6.99
N LEU A 48 1.13 -17.62 -7.30
CA LEU A 48 2.25 -17.22 -8.16
C LEU A 48 1.78 -16.64 -9.51
N CYS A 49 0.74 -17.23 -10.10
CA CYS A 49 0.17 -16.73 -11.36
C CYS A 49 -0.43 -15.34 -11.21
N LYS A 50 -1.15 -15.06 -10.10
CA LYS A 50 -1.70 -13.72 -9.82
C LYS A 50 -0.60 -12.72 -9.53
N GLU A 51 0.40 -13.11 -8.74
CA GLU A 51 1.54 -12.24 -8.45
C GLU A 51 2.28 -11.85 -9.73
N GLN A 52 2.48 -12.79 -10.66
CA GLN A 52 3.08 -12.46 -11.94
C GLN A 52 2.23 -11.44 -12.71
N LEU A 53 0.91 -11.68 -12.79
CA LEU A 53 -0.02 -10.72 -13.43
C LEU A 53 0.04 -9.33 -12.79
N TRP A 54 0.17 -9.24 -11.47
CA TRP A 54 0.28 -7.96 -10.75
C TRP A 54 1.61 -7.26 -11.02
N ARG A 55 2.71 -8.02 -11.06
CA ARG A 55 4.03 -7.50 -11.46
C ARG A 55 4.02 -6.95 -12.89
N ASP A 56 3.39 -7.67 -13.82
CA ASP A 56 3.26 -7.24 -15.22
C ASP A 56 2.47 -5.92 -15.33
N LYS A 57 1.57 -5.65 -14.40
CA LYS A 57 0.85 -4.37 -14.24
C LYS A 57 1.63 -3.31 -13.46
N GLY A 58 2.86 -3.59 -13.05
CA GLY A 58 3.73 -2.64 -12.35
C GLY A 58 3.57 -2.59 -10.83
N ALA A 59 2.86 -3.54 -10.23
CA ALA A 59 2.79 -3.63 -8.77
C ALA A 59 4.10 -4.21 -8.20
N VAL A 60 4.59 -3.59 -7.13
CA VAL A 60 5.84 -3.98 -6.45
C VAL A 60 5.61 -4.66 -5.09
N GLY A 61 4.39 -4.67 -4.62
CA GLY A 61 4.03 -5.25 -3.32
C GLY A 61 2.55 -5.57 -3.22
N VAL A 62 2.22 -6.28 -2.17
CA VAL A 62 0.85 -6.69 -1.83
C VAL A 62 0.59 -6.36 -0.37
N ASP A 63 -0.58 -5.83 -0.08
CA ASP A 63 -1.11 -5.65 1.27
C ASP A 63 -2.58 -6.08 1.34
N MET A 64 -3.24 -5.79 2.45
CA MET A 64 -4.65 -6.15 2.63
C MET A 64 -5.54 -4.93 2.97
N GLU A 65 -4.98 -3.73 3.13
CA GLU A 65 -5.67 -2.60 3.75
C GLU A 65 -5.68 -1.33 2.90
N THR A 66 -4.62 -1.03 2.16
CA THR A 66 -4.40 0.30 1.57
C THR A 66 -5.51 0.74 0.63
N SER A 67 -6.01 -0.15 -0.24
CA SER A 67 -7.09 0.22 -1.16
C SER A 67 -8.38 0.56 -0.43
N ALA A 68 -8.69 -0.17 0.64
CA ALA A 68 -9.87 0.09 1.48
C ALA A 68 -9.73 1.44 2.19
N ILE A 69 -8.56 1.73 2.78
CA ILE A 69 -8.28 3.01 3.44
C ILE A 69 -8.47 4.18 2.46
N PHE A 70 -7.90 4.09 1.26
CA PHE A 70 -8.02 5.18 0.27
C PHE A 70 -9.46 5.35 -0.22
N SER A 71 -10.17 4.25 -0.46
CA SER A 71 -11.57 4.30 -0.90
C SER A 71 -12.48 4.92 0.14
N VAL A 72 -12.37 4.48 1.40
CA VAL A 72 -13.16 5.03 2.52
C VAL A 72 -12.79 6.48 2.79
N SER A 73 -11.52 6.83 2.77
CA SER A 73 -11.08 8.21 2.95
C SER A 73 -11.66 9.13 1.87
N LYS A 74 -11.62 8.70 0.62
CA LYS A 74 -12.24 9.45 -0.49
C LYS A 74 -13.74 9.64 -0.29
N TYR A 75 -14.46 8.57 0.09
CA TYR A 75 -15.89 8.63 0.35
C TYR A 75 -16.25 9.62 1.47
N LEU A 76 -15.44 9.66 2.53
CA LEU A 76 -15.62 10.56 3.69
C LEU A 76 -15.06 11.97 3.46
N GLY A 77 -14.51 12.29 2.29
CA GLY A 77 -13.84 13.57 2.03
C GLY A 77 -12.55 13.78 2.83
N LEU A 78 -11.94 12.70 3.31
CA LEU A 78 -10.68 12.73 4.05
C LEU A 78 -9.48 12.59 3.11
N LYS A 79 -8.36 13.15 3.53
CA LYS A 79 -7.08 13.02 2.83
C LYS A 79 -6.29 11.86 3.45
N ALA A 80 -5.82 10.94 2.63
CA ALA A 80 -5.03 9.80 3.08
C ALA A 80 -3.80 9.59 2.18
N VAL A 81 -2.72 9.13 2.79
CA VAL A 81 -1.50 8.63 2.14
C VAL A 81 -1.00 7.44 2.94
N ALA A 82 -0.39 6.47 2.30
CA ALA A 82 0.21 5.33 2.96
C ALA A 82 1.74 5.34 2.79
N MET A 83 2.44 5.08 3.88
CA MET A 83 3.85 4.73 3.90
C MET A 83 3.96 3.27 4.28
N LEU A 84 4.54 2.48 3.40
CA LEU A 84 4.59 1.04 3.55
C LEU A 84 6.04 0.56 3.62
N MET A 85 6.24 -0.53 4.31
CA MET A 85 7.51 -1.19 4.47
C MET A 85 7.36 -2.66 4.07
N VAL A 86 8.35 -3.19 3.37
CA VAL A 86 8.37 -4.61 3.02
C VAL A 86 8.63 -5.43 4.26
N SER A 87 7.68 -6.28 4.64
CA SER A 87 7.80 -7.21 5.77
C SER A 87 8.47 -8.51 5.38
N ASP A 88 8.22 -8.96 4.17
CA ASP A 88 8.61 -10.27 3.68
C ASP A 88 8.71 -10.26 2.15
N ILE A 89 9.42 -11.24 1.63
CA ILE A 89 9.62 -11.43 0.19
C ILE A 89 9.14 -12.82 -0.18
N HIS A 90 8.19 -12.88 -1.11
CA HIS A 90 7.71 -14.12 -1.67
C HIS A 90 8.63 -14.62 -2.80
N PRO A 91 8.74 -15.95 -2.97
CA PRO A 91 9.47 -16.51 -4.09
C PRO A 91 8.84 -16.09 -5.43
N ILE A 92 9.66 -15.90 -6.44
CA ILE A 92 9.19 -15.48 -7.78
C ILE A 92 8.61 -16.68 -8.55
N ASP A 93 9.11 -17.87 -8.30
CA ASP A 93 8.69 -19.12 -8.89
C ASP A 93 8.87 -20.30 -7.92
N SER A 94 8.43 -21.48 -8.33
CA SER A 94 8.52 -22.70 -7.52
C SER A 94 9.96 -23.18 -7.26
N ASN A 95 10.94 -22.69 -8.02
CA ASN A 95 12.36 -23.07 -7.92
C ASN A 95 13.20 -21.98 -7.22
N SER A 96 12.62 -20.81 -6.96
CA SER A 96 13.31 -19.70 -6.32
C SER A 96 13.38 -19.85 -4.79
N ALA A 97 14.12 -18.95 -4.16
CA ALA A 97 14.33 -18.92 -2.73
C ALA A 97 13.02 -19.02 -1.95
N LYS A 98 13.09 -19.62 -0.77
CA LYS A 98 11.95 -19.71 0.15
C LYS A 98 11.47 -18.32 0.55
N TRP A 99 10.23 -18.22 0.95
CA TRP A 99 9.66 -17.04 1.59
C TRP A 99 10.58 -16.54 2.72
N GLU A 100 10.94 -15.27 2.69
CA GLU A 100 11.83 -14.65 3.64
C GLU A 100 11.14 -13.52 4.40
N TRP A 101 11.15 -13.64 5.72
CA TRP A 101 10.77 -12.54 6.61
C TRP A 101 11.94 -11.56 6.76
N LYS A 102 11.72 -10.30 6.41
CA LYS A 102 12.76 -9.24 6.40
C LYS A 102 12.56 -8.20 7.49
N MET A 103 11.37 -8.09 8.08
CA MET A 103 11.06 -7.04 9.03
C MET A 103 11.83 -7.19 10.34
N THR A 104 12.55 -6.13 10.73
CA THR A 104 13.21 -6.00 12.03
C THR A 104 12.52 -4.96 12.90
N ASN A 105 12.83 -4.95 14.20
CA ASN A 105 12.33 -3.92 15.10
C ASN A 105 12.85 -2.52 14.73
N GLU A 106 14.10 -2.42 14.29
CA GLU A 106 14.69 -1.18 13.81
C GLU A 106 13.90 -0.60 12.63
N MET A 107 13.54 -1.43 11.65
CA MET A 107 12.72 -1.00 10.51
C MET A 107 11.35 -0.49 10.97
N ARG A 108 10.73 -1.14 11.96
CA ARG A 108 9.44 -0.70 12.53
C ARG A 108 9.56 0.67 13.18
N TYR A 109 10.58 0.88 14.01
CA TYR A 109 10.82 2.17 14.65
C TYR A 109 11.09 3.25 13.62
N ASN A 110 11.92 2.99 12.61
CA ASN A 110 12.19 3.93 11.53
C ASN A 110 10.91 4.34 10.79
N LEU A 111 10.01 3.40 10.49
CA LEU A 111 8.74 3.73 9.85
C LEU A 111 7.88 4.65 10.71
N VAL A 112 7.77 4.36 12.02
CA VAL A 112 7.02 5.18 12.98
C VAL A 112 7.64 6.58 13.10
N ASP A 113 8.97 6.68 13.23
CA ASP A 113 9.67 7.95 13.32
C ASP A 113 9.46 8.81 12.07
N GLN A 114 9.52 8.22 10.89
CA GLN A 114 9.23 8.91 9.63
C GLN A 114 7.77 9.37 9.56
N ALA A 115 6.83 8.56 9.99
CA ALA A 115 5.41 8.93 10.03
C ALA A 115 5.15 10.11 10.99
N VAL A 116 5.77 10.07 12.17
CA VAL A 116 5.68 11.16 13.15
C VAL A 116 6.34 12.44 12.63
N ALA A 117 7.51 12.34 12.03
CA ALA A 117 8.22 13.49 11.43
C ALA A 117 7.37 14.13 10.33
N PHE A 118 6.77 13.33 9.45
CA PHE A 118 5.85 13.81 8.42
C PHE A 118 4.63 14.51 9.01
N ALA A 119 3.96 13.89 9.99
CA ALA A 119 2.79 14.46 10.64
C ALA A 119 3.09 15.82 11.30
N LYS A 120 4.25 15.96 11.94
CA LYS A 120 4.71 17.24 12.51
C LYS A 120 4.96 18.30 11.42
N ALA A 121 5.62 17.91 10.33
CA ALA A 121 5.95 18.83 9.24
C ALA A 121 4.70 19.42 8.57
N ILE A 122 3.69 18.58 8.27
CA ILE A 122 2.45 19.07 7.64
C ILE A 122 1.59 19.93 8.56
N ASN A 123 1.65 19.72 9.88
CA ASN A 123 0.91 20.54 10.84
C ASN A 123 1.56 21.92 11.06
N ASN A 124 2.87 22.03 10.88
CA ASN A 124 3.60 23.30 11.02
C ASN A 124 3.50 24.18 9.77
N THR A 125 2.89 23.70 8.69
CA THR A 125 2.73 24.44 7.42
C THR A 125 1.36 25.13 7.34
N LYS A 126 0.55 25.04 8.40
CA LYS A 126 -0.71 25.77 8.55
C LYS A 126 -0.49 27.05 9.33
#